data_4e5e23cd532deb559fdd05132be505ab
#
_entry.id   4e5e23cd532deb559fdd05132be505ab
#
_cell.length_a   1.000
_cell.length_b   1.000
_cell.length_c   1.000
_cell.angle_alpha   90.00
_cell.angle_beta   90.00
_cell.angle_gamma   90.00
#
_symmetry.space_group_name_H-M   'P 1'
#
loop_
_entity.id
_entity.type
_entity.pdbx_description
1 polymer ?
#
loop_
_entity_poly.entity_id
_entity_poly.type
_entity_poly.pdbx_seq_one_letter_code
_entity_poly.pdbx_strand_id
1 'polypeptide(L)'
;MTRPAGFTAYITVTAAYWAFMLTDGALRMLVLLHFHTLGFSPVQLAYLFVLYEIAGVVTNLSAGWIAARFGLTSTLYAGLSLQVVALLALTQLDPAWSVAASVVFVMLVQGLSGVAKDLAKMSSKSAVKLLAPTTGGGLFRWVALLTGSKNAVKGAGFLLGAGMLALLGFVPSTLVMAAILFVILIGVIIGMPAGLPVGRRGAKCTEVLSKNRNINWLSAARL
;
A
#
# COMPACT_ATOMS: atom_id res chain seq x y z
N MET A 1 26.94 -17.97 11.88
CA MET A 1 26.17 -16.92 12.59
C MET A 1 24.74 -16.99 12.12
N THR A 2 23.85 -17.64 12.85
CA THR A 2 22.41 -17.69 12.57
C THR A 2 21.81 -16.31 12.86
N ARG A 3 21.36 -15.62 11.82
CA ARG A 3 20.65 -14.34 11.99
C ARG A 3 19.40 -14.57 12.84
N PRO A 4 19.11 -13.74 13.85
CA PRO A 4 17.92 -13.93 14.65
C PRO A 4 16.69 -13.89 13.74
N ALA A 5 15.75 -14.80 13.93
CA ALA A 5 14.54 -14.94 13.10
C ALA A 5 13.77 -13.62 12.92
N GLY A 6 13.80 -12.74 13.92
CA GLY A 6 13.21 -11.41 13.85
C GLY A 6 13.87 -10.46 12.81
N PHE A 7 15.18 -10.62 12.55
CA PHE A 7 15.88 -9.77 11.57
C PHE A 7 15.49 -10.12 10.13
N THR A 8 15.37 -11.40 9.81
CA THR A 8 14.92 -11.86 8.48
C THR A 8 13.48 -11.38 8.21
N ALA A 9 12.59 -11.56 9.17
CA ALA A 9 11.22 -11.09 9.06
C ALA A 9 11.14 -9.55 8.87
N TYR A 10 11.98 -8.80 9.58
CA TYR A 10 12.08 -7.35 9.40
C TYR A 10 12.48 -6.97 7.97
N ILE A 11 13.52 -7.61 7.43
CA ILE A 11 13.97 -7.35 6.06
C ILE A 11 12.86 -7.69 5.06
N THR A 12 12.20 -8.83 5.23
CA THR A 12 11.10 -9.26 4.34
C THR A 12 9.95 -8.24 4.34
N VAL A 13 9.49 -7.80 5.52
CA VAL A 13 8.42 -6.80 5.65
C VAL A 13 8.84 -5.46 5.07
N THR A 14 10.07 -5.04 5.34
CA THR A 14 10.59 -3.74 4.84
C THR A 14 10.73 -3.77 3.32
N ALA A 15 11.27 -4.83 2.75
CA ALA A 15 11.39 -4.99 1.29
C ALA A 15 10.02 -5.02 0.61
N ALA A 16 9.05 -5.74 1.18
CA ALA A 16 7.68 -5.77 0.68
C ALA A 16 7.03 -4.37 0.71
N TYR A 17 7.23 -3.64 1.80
CA TYR A 17 6.71 -2.29 1.93
C TYR A 17 7.36 -1.31 0.94
N TRP A 18 8.67 -1.40 0.74
CA TRP A 18 9.38 -0.57 -0.25
C TRP A 18 8.92 -0.88 -1.68
N ALA A 19 8.82 -2.16 -2.02
CA ALA A 19 8.32 -2.56 -3.34
C ALA A 19 6.88 -2.07 -3.56
N PHE A 20 6.04 -2.16 -2.53
CA PHE A 20 4.70 -1.59 -2.58
C PHE A 20 4.74 -0.08 -2.81
N MET A 21 5.53 0.67 -2.04
CA MET A 21 5.63 2.14 -2.18
C MET A 21 6.20 2.56 -3.54
N LEU A 22 7.15 1.79 -4.07
CA LEU A 22 7.72 2.02 -5.39
C LEU A 22 6.66 1.89 -6.48
N THR A 23 5.92 0.78 -6.46
CA THR A 23 4.85 0.51 -7.45
C THR A 23 3.65 1.44 -7.27
N ASP A 24 3.30 1.84 -6.04
CA ASP A 24 2.26 2.86 -5.79
C ASP A 24 2.65 4.22 -6.38
N GLY A 25 3.92 4.63 -6.21
CA GLY A 25 4.43 5.84 -6.85
C GLY A 25 4.42 5.74 -8.37
N ALA A 26 4.93 4.63 -8.91
CA ALA A 26 4.97 4.39 -10.35
C ALA A 26 3.57 4.39 -10.96
N LEU A 27 2.61 3.72 -10.33
CA LEU A 27 1.21 3.67 -10.77
C LEU A 27 0.58 5.08 -10.82
N ARG A 28 0.79 5.88 -9.79
CA ARG A 28 0.27 7.26 -9.78
C ARG A 28 0.77 8.09 -10.96
N MET A 29 2.07 8.04 -11.22
CA MET A 29 2.65 8.80 -12.32
C MET A 29 2.21 8.25 -13.68
N LEU A 30 2.17 6.92 -13.80
CA LEU A 30 1.72 6.25 -15.02
C LEU A 30 0.28 6.65 -15.39
N VAL A 31 -0.66 6.59 -14.44
CA VAL A 31 -2.05 6.99 -14.64
C VAL A 31 -2.15 8.48 -14.98
N LEU A 32 -1.47 9.33 -14.20
CA LEU A 32 -1.50 10.79 -14.40
C LEU A 32 -1.00 11.16 -15.80
N LEU A 33 0.16 10.66 -16.21
CA LEU A 33 0.74 10.98 -17.51
C LEU A 33 -0.07 10.38 -18.67
N HIS A 34 -0.53 9.13 -18.54
CA HIS A 34 -1.34 8.49 -19.57
C HIS A 34 -2.62 9.28 -19.86
N PHE A 35 -3.39 9.64 -18.83
CA PHE A 35 -4.61 10.42 -19.02
C PHE A 35 -4.33 11.86 -19.43
N HIS A 36 -3.18 12.43 -19.04
CA HIS A 36 -2.75 13.73 -19.54
C HIS A 36 -2.51 13.69 -21.06
N THR A 37 -1.85 12.65 -21.57
CA THR A 37 -1.64 12.49 -23.03
C THR A 37 -2.95 12.26 -23.80
N LEU A 38 -4.01 11.80 -23.13
CA LEU A 38 -5.36 11.70 -23.69
C LEU A 38 -6.14 13.03 -23.65
N GLY A 39 -5.51 14.13 -23.21
CA GLY A 39 -6.11 15.47 -23.20
C GLY A 39 -6.93 15.81 -21.96
N PHE A 40 -6.81 15.05 -20.87
CA PHE A 40 -7.49 15.34 -19.61
C PHE A 40 -6.94 16.61 -18.97
N SER A 41 -7.84 17.51 -18.55
CA SER A 41 -7.48 18.71 -17.79
C SER A 41 -6.93 18.35 -16.39
N PRO A 42 -6.16 19.25 -15.74
CA PRO A 42 -5.65 19.01 -14.38
C PRO A 42 -6.73 18.68 -13.36
N VAL A 43 -7.94 19.26 -13.49
CA VAL A 43 -9.07 18.99 -12.61
C VAL A 43 -9.60 17.56 -12.83
N GLN A 44 -9.73 17.12 -14.08
CA GLN A 44 -10.14 15.75 -14.40
C GLN A 44 -9.11 14.72 -13.89
N LEU A 45 -7.82 15.04 -14.02
CA LEU A 45 -6.76 14.19 -13.47
C LEU A 45 -6.85 14.08 -11.94
N ALA A 46 -7.19 15.16 -11.24
CA ALA A 46 -7.39 15.11 -9.79
C ALA A 46 -8.55 14.18 -9.40
N TYR A 47 -9.65 14.18 -10.16
CA TYR A 47 -10.77 13.27 -9.90
C TYR A 47 -10.38 11.80 -9.95
N LEU A 48 -9.43 11.39 -10.80
CA LEU A 48 -8.98 9.99 -10.88
C LEU A 48 -8.46 9.45 -9.54
N PHE A 49 -8.00 10.33 -8.65
CA PHE A 49 -7.42 9.97 -7.35
C PHE A 49 -8.33 10.23 -6.15
N VAL A 50 -9.52 10.81 -6.33
CA VAL A 50 -10.42 11.13 -5.22
C VAL A 50 -10.78 9.89 -4.41
N LEU A 51 -11.21 8.80 -5.07
CA LEU A 51 -11.55 7.56 -4.37
C LEU A 51 -10.33 6.91 -3.71
N TYR A 52 -9.13 7.06 -4.28
CA TYR A 52 -7.90 6.58 -3.65
C TYR A 52 -7.67 7.25 -2.28
N GLU A 53 -7.84 8.55 -2.19
CA GLU A 53 -7.64 9.26 -0.91
C GLU A 53 -8.79 8.98 0.07
N ILE A 54 -10.05 8.98 -0.38
CA ILE A 54 -11.21 8.65 0.47
C ILE A 54 -11.08 7.22 1.02
N ALA A 55 -10.80 6.24 0.16
CA ALA A 55 -10.62 4.85 0.57
C ALA A 55 -9.44 4.71 1.54
N GLY A 56 -8.36 5.44 1.31
CA GLY A 56 -7.22 5.51 2.22
C GLY A 56 -7.60 6.04 3.60
N VAL A 57 -8.36 7.14 3.68
CA VAL A 57 -8.85 7.70 4.95
C VAL A 57 -9.70 6.67 5.71
N VAL A 58 -10.69 6.08 5.05
CA VAL A 58 -11.59 5.07 5.65
C VAL A 58 -10.81 3.86 6.14
N THR A 59 -9.89 3.36 5.33
CA THR A 59 -9.05 2.21 5.69
C THR A 59 -8.12 2.55 6.85
N ASN A 60 -7.53 3.73 6.87
CA ASN A 60 -6.63 4.15 7.94
C ASN A 60 -7.37 4.32 9.28
N LEU A 61 -8.61 4.82 9.28
CA LEU A 61 -9.47 4.88 10.46
C LEU A 61 -9.81 3.48 10.99
N SER A 62 -10.10 2.53 10.10
CA SER A 62 -10.46 1.16 10.45
C SER A 62 -9.25 0.25 10.71
N ALA A 63 -8.04 0.74 10.46
CA ALA A 63 -6.82 -0.06 10.40
C ALA A 63 -6.50 -0.79 11.70
N GLY A 64 -6.73 -0.17 12.85
CA GLY A 64 -6.53 -0.79 14.16
C GLY A 64 -7.43 -2.02 14.36
N TRP A 65 -8.70 -1.90 13.99
CA TRP A 65 -9.67 -2.99 14.04
C TRP A 65 -9.31 -4.10 13.02
N ILE A 66 -8.96 -3.74 11.79
CA ILE A 66 -8.58 -4.69 10.74
C ILE A 66 -7.38 -5.52 11.21
N ALA A 67 -6.34 -4.87 11.72
CA ALA A 67 -5.15 -5.55 12.24
C ALA A 67 -5.45 -6.44 13.45
N ALA A 68 -6.32 -5.99 14.37
CA ALA A 68 -6.74 -6.79 15.52
C ALA A 68 -7.58 -8.00 15.12
N ARG A 69 -8.43 -7.86 14.11
CA ARG A 69 -9.33 -8.92 13.65
C ARG A 69 -8.66 -9.97 12.79
N PHE A 70 -7.87 -9.54 11.82
CA PHE A 70 -7.30 -10.41 10.78
C PHE A 70 -5.82 -10.74 11.01
N GLY A 71 -5.16 -10.02 11.91
CA GLY A 71 -3.73 -10.16 12.13
C GLY A 71 -2.89 -9.38 11.11
N LEU A 72 -1.64 -9.14 11.47
CA LEU A 72 -0.74 -8.28 10.69
C LEU A 72 -0.32 -8.94 9.37
N THR A 73 -0.02 -10.22 9.41
CA THR A 73 0.45 -10.98 8.24
C THR A 73 -0.63 -11.06 7.17
N SER A 74 -1.85 -11.45 7.57
CA SER A 74 -3.00 -11.53 6.64
C SER A 74 -3.33 -10.17 6.04
N THR A 75 -3.22 -9.10 6.83
CA THR A 75 -3.46 -7.72 6.36
C THR A 75 -2.39 -7.27 5.36
N LEU A 76 -1.13 -7.67 5.55
CA LEU A 76 -0.06 -7.41 4.58
C LEU A 76 -0.29 -8.15 3.27
N TYR A 77 -0.64 -9.44 3.35
CA TYR A 77 -0.96 -10.22 2.15
C TYR A 77 -2.15 -9.64 1.40
N ALA A 78 -3.21 -9.26 2.11
CA ALA A 78 -4.36 -8.60 1.52
C ALA A 78 -3.98 -7.30 0.81
N GLY A 79 -3.15 -6.45 1.42
CA GLY A 79 -2.68 -5.22 0.81
C GLY A 79 -1.89 -5.46 -0.48
N LEU A 80 -0.93 -6.39 -0.47
CA LEU A 80 -0.16 -6.76 -1.66
C LEU A 80 -1.04 -7.37 -2.76
N SER A 81 -1.94 -8.29 -2.39
CA SER A 81 -2.86 -8.94 -3.34
C SER A 81 -3.81 -7.95 -3.98
N LEU A 82 -4.40 -7.04 -3.19
CA LEU A 82 -5.30 -6.00 -3.72
C LEU A 82 -4.58 -5.07 -4.70
N GLN A 83 -3.31 -4.74 -4.44
CA GLN A 83 -2.53 -3.93 -5.37
C GLN A 83 -2.24 -4.67 -6.69
N VAL A 84 -1.93 -5.97 -6.62
CA VAL A 84 -1.78 -6.81 -7.83
C VAL A 84 -3.09 -6.83 -8.61
N VAL A 85 -4.22 -7.04 -7.94
CA VAL A 85 -5.55 -7.02 -8.59
C VAL A 85 -5.84 -5.66 -9.21
N ALA A 86 -5.54 -4.55 -8.53
CA ALA A 86 -5.72 -3.21 -9.07
C ALA A 86 -4.88 -2.97 -10.33
N LEU A 87 -3.61 -3.40 -10.33
CA LEU A 87 -2.73 -3.30 -11.50
C LEU A 87 -3.23 -4.14 -12.68
N LEU A 88 -3.67 -5.37 -12.42
CA LEU A 88 -4.26 -6.24 -13.45
C LEU A 88 -5.60 -5.69 -13.95
N ALA A 89 -6.42 -5.10 -13.09
CA ALA A 89 -7.66 -4.47 -13.51
C ALA A 89 -7.41 -3.33 -14.51
N LEU A 90 -6.36 -2.51 -14.31
CA LEU A 90 -6.02 -1.42 -15.26
C LEU A 90 -5.68 -1.92 -16.66
N THR A 91 -5.26 -3.16 -16.83
CA THR A 91 -5.02 -3.73 -18.17
C THR A 91 -6.31 -3.94 -18.97
N GLN A 92 -7.47 -3.90 -18.31
CA GLN A 92 -8.77 -4.04 -18.93
C GLN A 92 -9.36 -2.71 -19.43
N LEU A 93 -8.62 -1.62 -19.27
CA LEU A 93 -9.05 -0.32 -19.77
C LEU A 93 -9.10 -0.36 -21.29
N ASP A 94 -10.32 -0.24 -21.84
CA ASP A 94 -10.54 -0.29 -23.30
C ASP A 94 -10.57 1.13 -23.87
N PRO A 95 -9.74 1.43 -24.88
CA PRO A 95 -9.76 2.71 -25.58
C PRO A 95 -11.11 3.06 -26.22
N ALA A 96 -11.97 2.07 -26.49
CA ALA A 96 -13.28 2.27 -27.05
C ALA A 96 -14.32 2.78 -26.04
N TRP A 97 -14.01 2.78 -24.76
CA TRP A 97 -14.94 3.26 -23.73
C TRP A 97 -15.12 4.77 -23.81
N SER A 98 -16.30 5.24 -23.38
CA SER A 98 -16.52 6.67 -23.18
C SER A 98 -15.59 7.21 -22.10
N VAL A 99 -15.24 8.49 -22.20
CA VAL A 99 -14.41 9.18 -21.21
C VAL A 99 -14.98 9.01 -19.79
N ALA A 100 -16.30 9.12 -19.63
CA ALA A 100 -16.94 8.94 -18.33
C ALA A 100 -16.78 7.53 -17.79
N ALA A 101 -16.92 6.49 -18.60
CA ALA A 101 -16.74 5.10 -18.20
C ALA A 101 -15.28 4.85 -17.79
N SER A 102 -14.31 5.33 -18.56
CA SER A 102 -12.88 5.23 -18.24
C SER A 102 -12.53 5.89 -16.92
N VAL A 103 -13.05 7.10 -16.68
CA VAL A 103 -12.84 7.85 -15.43
C VAL A 103 -13.40 7.05 -14.24
N VAL A 104 -14.64 6.61 -14.30
CA VAL A 104 -15.28 5.85 -13.21
C VAL A 104 -14.51 4.56 -12.93
N PHE A 105 -14.14 3.83 -13.97
CA PHE A 105 -13.36 2.60 -13.84
C PHE A 105 -12.01 2.85 -13.15
N VAL A 106 -11.25 3.83 -13.63
CA VAL A 106 -9.94 4.17 -13.04
C VAL A 106 -10.10 4.66 -11.60
N MET A 107 -11.12 5.47 -11.29
CA MET A 107 -11.41 5.89 -9.92
C MET A 107 -11.67 4.70 -9.00
N LEU A 108 -12.45 3.71 -9.43
CA LEU A 108 -12.72 2.50 -8.64
C LEU A 108 -11.44 1.69 -8.40
N VAL A 109 -10.65 1.49 -9.44
CA VAL A 109 -9.36 0.78 -9.33
C VAL A 109 -8.37 1.54 -8.45
N GLN A 110 -8.31 2.85 -8.57
CA GLN A 110 -7.49 3.68 -7.68
C GLN A 110 -8.00 3.64 -6.23
N GLY A 111 -9.32 3.59 -6.02
CA GLY A 111 -9.90 3.36 -4.68
C GLY A 111 -9.42 2.05 -4.06
N LEU A 112 -9.42 0.96 -4.84
CA LEU A 112 -8.88 -0.34 -4.41
C LEU A 112 -7.39 -0.24 -4.05
N SER A 113 -6.60 0.46 -4.87
CA SER A 113 -5.18 0.72 -4.61
C SER A 113 -4.97 1.56 -3.32
N GLY A 114 -5.87 2.52 -3.03
CA GLY A 114 -5.87 3.28 -1.78
C GLY A 114 -6.05 2.41 -0.54
N VAL A 115 -7.03 1.48 -0.58
CA VAL A 115 -7.20 0.46 0.46
C VAL A 115 -5.93 -0.38 0.62
N ALA A 116 -5.41 -0.91 -0.50
CA ALA A 116 -4.21 -1.74 -0.53
C ALA A 116 -3.02 -1.05 0.14
N LYS A 117 -2.80 0.23 -0.18
CA LYS A 117 -1.73 1.07 0.39
C LYS A 117 -1.82 1.14 1.91
N ASP A 118 -2.99 1.44 2.46
CA ASP A 118 -3.11 1.64 3.90
C ASP A 118 -3.08 0.32 4.68
N LEU A 119 -3.57 -0.78 4.11
CA LEU A 119 -3.37 -2.13 4.65
C LEU A 119 -1.88 -2.50 4.73
N ALA A 120 -1.14 -2.34 3.63
CA ALA A 120 0.30 -2.62 3.58
C ALA A 120 1.10 -1.73 4.54
N LYS A 121 0.80 -0.43 4.59
CA LYS A 121 1.43 0.56 5.48
C LYS A 121 1.23 0.22 6.96
N MET A 122 0.00 -0.12 7.33
CA MET A 122 -0.35 -0.45 8.72
C MET A 122 0.32 -1.73 9.17
N SER A 123 0.21 -2.78 8.37
CA SER A 123 0.81 -4.09 8.66
C SER A 123 2.32 -3.99 8.82
N SER A 124 2.98 -3.31 7.87
CA SER A 124 4.44 -3.17 7.89
C SER A 124 4.92 -2.39 9.12
N LYS A 125 4.28 -1.26 9.47
CA LYS A 125 4.65 -0.49 10.66
C LYS A 125 4.42 -1.26 11.96
N SER A 126 3.33 -2.01 12.05
CA SER A 126 3.02 -2.81 13.22
C SER A 126 3.92 -4.04 13.34
N ALA A 127 4.24 -4.70 12.22
CA ALA A 127 5.19 -5.81 12.20
C ALA A 127 6.59 -5.36 12.66
N VAL A 128 7.08 -4.22 12.18
CA VAL A 128 8.37 -3.67 12.62
C VAL A 128 8.39 -3.39 14.11
N LYS A 129 7.31 -2.86 14.69
CA LYS A 129 7.22 -2.64 16.14
C LYS A 129 7.31 -3.94 16.96
N LEU A 130 6.79 -5.05 16.42
CA LEU A 130 6.85 -6.35 17.09
C LEU A 130 8.20 -7.06 16.91
N LEU A 131 8.88 -6.81 15.81
CA LEU A 131 10.13 -7.48 15.44
C LEU A 131 11.38 -6.73 15.92
N ALA A 132 11.25 -5.43 16.20
CA ALA A 132 12.39 -4.61 16.59
C ALA A 132 12.90 -4.97 17.97
N PRO A 133 14.23 -4.97 18.18
CA PRO A 133 14.82 -5.13 19.51
C PRO A 133 14.33 -4.05 20.47
N THR A 134 14.00 -4.45 21.69
CA THR A 134 13.54 -3.53 22.75
C THR A 134 14.68 -2.79 23.43
N THR A 135 15.92 -3.23 23.21
CA THR A 135 17.13 -2.69 23.83
C THR A 135 17.86 -1.71 22.92
N GLY A 136 18.48 -0.68 23.48
CA GLY A 136 19.42 0.19 22.77
C GLY A 136 18.84 1.11 21.69
N GLY A 137 17.56 1.50 21.76
CA GLY A 137 16.95 2.40 20.76
C GLY A 137 16.68 1.76 19.39
N GLY A 138 16.82 0.43 19.27
CA GLY A 138 16.63 -0.32 18.03
C GLY A 138 15.26 -0.09 17.40
N LEU A 139 14.19 -0.06 18.20
CA LEU A 139 12.84 0.20 17.71
C LEU A 139 12.72 1.56 16.98
N PHE A 140 13.27 2.61 17.58
CA PHE A 140 13.24 3.96 16.99
C PHE A 140 13.95 3.98 15.65
N ARG A 141 15.17 3.41 15.59
CA ARG A 141 15.98 3.35 14.36
C ARG A 141 15.27 2.58 13.25
N TRP A 142 14.65 1.43 13.55
CA TRP A 142 13.97 0.62 12.56
C TRP A 142 12.69 1.28 12.04
N VAL A 143 11.90 1.88 12.92
CA VAL A 143 10.71 2.65 12.53
C VAL A 143 11.08 3.90 11.75
N ALA A 144 12.13 4.60 12.14
CA ALA A 144 12.64 5.79 11.45
C ALA A 144 13.13 5.44 10.03
N LEU A 145 13.87 4.34 9.88
CA LEU A 145 14.31 3.85 8.56
C LEU A 145 13.12 3.52 7.66
N LEU A 146 12.17 2.73 8.16
CA LEU A 146 10.98 2.35 7.39
C LEU A 146 10.14 3.58 6.97
N THR A 147 9.96 4.53 7.89
CA THR A 147 9.10 5.69 7.65
C THR A 147 9.84 6.78 6.85
N GLY A 148 11.13 7.00 7.14
CA GLY A 148 11.95 8.00 6.46
C GLY A 148 12.23 7.65 5.01
N SER A 149 12.55 6.39 4.72
CA SER A 149 12.82 5.94 3.34
C SER A 149 11.58 5.92 2.44
N LYS A 150 10.38 5.89 3.01
CA LYS A 150 9.12 5.79 2.26
C LYS A 150 8.99 6.85 1.16
N ASN A 151 9.30 8.10 1.47
CA ASN A 151 9.13 9.21 0.51
C ASN A 151 10.18 9.15 -0.61
N ALA A 152 11.42 8.78 -0.29
CA ALA A 152 12.47 8.58 -1.27
C ALA A 152 12.12 7.44 -2.25
N VAL A 153 11.68 6.29 -1.71
CA VAL A 153 11.26 5.13 -2.51
C VAL A 153 10.06 5.49 -3.40
N LYS A 154 9.07 6.21 -2.86
CA LYS A 154 7.92 6.66 -3.63
C LYS A 154 8.30 7.66 -4.72
N GLY A 155 9.23 8.58 -4.43
CA GLY A 155 9.79 9.51 -5.41
C GLY A 155 10.51 8.79 -6.56
N ALA A 156 11.33 7.77 -6.25
CA ALA A 156 11.91 6.89 -7.26
C ALA A 156 10.83 6.17 -8.10
N GLY A 157 9.73 5.77 -7.45
CA GLY A 157 8.56 5.21 -8.13
C GLY A 157 7.98 6.15 -9.19
N PHE A 158 7.87 7.45 -8.90
CA PHE A 158 7.38 8.43 -9.89
C PHE A 158 8.26 8.46 -11.16
N LEU A 159 9.57 8.47 -10.99
CA LEU A 159 10.51 8.44 -12.12
C LEU A 159 10.38 7.13 -12.92
N LEU A 160 10.29 6.00 -12.20
CA LEU A 160 10.09 4.69 -12.84
C LEU A 160 8.76 4.63 -13.61
N GLY A 161 7.67 5.13 -13.05
CA GLY A 161 6.37 5.15 -13.71
C GLY A 161 6.38 5.98 -15.00
N ALA A 162 7.01 7.15 -14.97
CA ALA A 162 7.18 7.99 -16.16
C ALA A 162 8.05 7.28 -17.22
N GLY A 163 9.21 6.71 -16.81
CA GLY A 163 10.10 5.98 -17.71
C GLY A 163 9.44 4.73 -18.30
N MET A 164 8.72 3.96 -17.51
CA MET A 164 8.00 2.77 -17.98
C MET A 164 6.89 3.15 -18.98
N LEU A 165 6.14 4.23 -18.72
CA LEU A 165 5.15 4.70 -19.67
C LEU A 165 5.78 5.09 -21.01
N ALA A 166 6.90 5.81 -20.97
CA ALA A 166 7.59 6.27 -22.17
C ALA A 166 8.20 5.11 -22.99
N LEU A 167 8.72 4.07 -22.34
CA LEU A 167 9.43 2.97 -23.00
C LEU A 167 8.52 1.79 -23.37
N LEU A 168 7.56 1.47 -22.52
CA LEU A 168 6.74 0.26 -22.64
C LEU A 168 5.28 0.57 -23.00
N GLY A 169 4.81 1.78 -22.69
CA GLY A 169 3.39 2.13 -22.75
C GLY A 169 2.61 1.71 -21.51
N PHE A 170 1.29 1.97 -21.49
CA PHE A 170 0.45 1.84 -20.29
C PHE A 170 0.26 0.39 -19.83
N VAL A 171 -0.28 -0.47 -20.71
CA VAL A 171 -0.62 -1.86 -20.38
C VAL A 171 0.61 -2.71 -20.01
N PRO A 172 1.70 -2.73 -20.78
CA PRO A 172 2.90 -3.50 -20.39
C PRO A 172 3.50 -3.01 -19.06
N SER A 173 3.46 -1.70 -18.79
CA SER A 173 3.96 -1.15 -17.53
C SER A 173 3.15 -1.64 -16.33
N THR A 174 1.83 -1.69 -16.43
CA THR A 174 0.97 -2.22 -15.35
C THR A 174 1.21 -3.72 -15.14
N LEU A 175 1.40 -4.50 -16.22
CA LEU A 175 1.73 -5.92 -16.13
C LEU A 175 3.09 -6.18 -15.46
N VAL A 176 4.11 -5.43 -15.82
CA VAL A 176 5.45 -5.55 -15.20
C VAL A 176 5.36 -5.23 -13.69
N MET A 177 4.67 -4.16 -13.32
CA MET A 177 4.47 -3.82 -11.91
C MET A 177 3.68 -4.90 -11.17
N ALA A 178 2.63 -5.45 -11.77
CA ALA A 178 1.85 -6.56 -11.20
C ALA A 178 2.70 -7.81 -11.00
N ALA A 179 3.53 -8.18 -11.99
CA ALA A 179 4.43 -9.32 -11.90
C ALA A 179 5.47 -9.15 -10.79
N ILE A 180 6.09 -7.98 -10.67
CA ILE A 180 7.05 -7.68 -9.60
C ILE A 180 6.39 -7.82 -8.23
N LEU A 181 5.22 -7.21 -8.03
CA LEU A 181 4.51 -7.31 -6.75
C LEU A 181 4.03 -8.72 -6.45
N PHE A 182 3.62 -9.47 -7.46
CA PHE A 182 3.23 -10.88 -7.30
C PHE A 182 4.41 -11.74 -6.84
N VAL A 183 5.58 -11.58 -7.44
CA VAL A 183 6.80 -12.26 -7.00
C VAL A 183 7.16 -11.88 -5.55
N ILE A 184 7.04 -10.60 -5.20
CA ILE A 184 7.27 -10.12 -3.83
C ILE A 184 6.24 -10.71 -2.86
N LEU A 185 4.97 -10.79 -3.24
CA LEU A 185 3.94 -11.43 -2.43
C LEU A 185 4.28 -12.89 -2.13
N ILE A 186 4.69 -13.66 -3.16
CA ILE A 186 5.15 -15.04 -2.98
C ILE A 186 6.35 -15.08 -2.02
N GLY A 187 7.34 -14.22 -2.24
CA GLY A 187 8.53 -14.13 -1.38
C GLY A 187 8.18 -13.82 0.09
N VAL A 188 7.19 -12.96 0.32
CA VAL A 188 6.70 -12.63 1.66
C VAL A 188 5.96 -13.81 2.29
N ILE A 189 5.13 -14.53 1.52
CA ILE A 189 4.41 -15.72 2.01
C ILE A 189 5.41 -16.81 2.46
N ILE A 190 6.46 -17.02 1.69
CA ILE A 190 7.49 -18.02 1.97
C ILE A 190 8.43 -17.55 3.11
N GLY A 191 8.81 -16.29 3.12
CA GLY A 191 9.82 -15.74 4.04
C GLY A 191 9.27 -15.30 5.41
N MET A 192 7.95 -15.27 5.59
CA MET A 192 7.36 -14.82 6.84
C MET A 192 7.37 -15.95 7.88
N PRO A 193 7.96 -15.76 9.07
CA PRO A 193 7.98 -16.78 10.10
C PRO A 193 6.57 -17.11 10.60
N ALA A 194 6.29 -18.40 10.80
CA ALA A 194 5.12 -18.85 11.51
C ALA A 194 5.20 -18.37 12.98
N GLY A 195 4.19 -17.63 13.45
CA GLY A 195 4.14 -17.21 14.87
C GLY A 195 3.96 -15.70 15.10
N LEU A 196 3.80 -14.92 14.06
CA LEU A 196 3.33 -13.53 14.24
C LEU A 196 1.89 -13.52 14.75
N PRO A 197 1.50 -12.50 15.56
CA PRO A 197 0.18 -12.46 16.18
C PRO A 197 -0.95 -12.66 15.17
N VAL A 198 -1.71 -13.74 15.36
CA VAL A 198 -2.94 -14.00 14.60
C VAL A 198 -4.04 -13.11 15.16
N GLY A 199 -4.91 -12.60 14.28
CA GLY A 199 -6.00 -11.72 14.68
C GLY A 199 -6.95 -12.39 15.69
N ARG A 200 -7.54 -11.60 16.56
CA ARG A 200 -8.53 -12.05 17.55
C ARG A 200 -9.91 -12.11 16.89
N ARG A 201 -10.51 -13.30 16.81
CA ARG A 201 -11.84 -13.52 16.24
C ARG A 201 -12.97 -12.69 16.89
N GLY A 202 -12.75 -12.10 18.07
CA GLY A 202 -13.74 -11.33 18.85
C GLY A 202 -13.55 -9.79 18.82
N ALA A 203 -12.62 -9.24 18.04
CA ALA A 203 -12.44 -7.78 17.96
C ALA A 203 -13.69 -7.10 17.40
N LYS A 204 -14.32 -6.22 18.21
CA LYS A 204 -15.55 -5.51 17.84
C LYS A 204 -15.20 -4.20 17.09
N CYS A 205 -16.02 -3.83 16.11
CA CYS A 205 -15.85 -2.58 15.36
C CYS A 205 -15.93 -1.33 16.27
N THR A 206 -16.63 -1.44 17.40
CA THR A 206 -16.69 -0.39 18.42
C THR A 206 -15.36 -0.10 19.13
N GLU A 207 -14.36 -0.98 18.98
CA GLU A 207 -13.02 -0.77 19.53
C GLU A 207 -12.15 0.15 18.66
N VAL A 208 -12.64 0.56 17.49
CA VAL A 208 -11.98 1.54 16.61
C VAL A 208 -11.80 2.88 17.31
N LEU A 209 -12.80 3.27 18.09
CA LEU A 209 -12.75 4.48 18.89
C LEU A 209 -12.28 4.15 20.31
N SER A 210 -11.22 4.82 20.75
CA SER A 210 -10.75 4.70 22.13
C SER A 210 -11.81 5.20 23.10
N LYS A 211 -11.93 4.56 24.29
CA LYS A 211 -12.73 5.08 25.39
C LYS A 211 -12.22 6.45 25.89
N ASN A 212 -10.97 6.78 25.59
CA ASN A 212 -10.37 8.07 25.92
C ASN A 212 -10.58 9.08 24.79
N ARG A 213 -11.40 10.10 25.05
CA ARG A 213 -11.77 11.16 24.11
C ARG A 213 -10.53 11.90 23.53
N ASN A 214 -9.49 12.08 24.33
CA ASN A 214 -8.27 12.78 23.91
C ASN A 214 -7.51 11.98 22.83
N ILE A 215 -7.51 10.65 22.93
CA ILE A 215 -6.89 9.78 21.91
C ILE A 215 -7.65 9.88 20.60
N ASN A 216 -8.97 9.94 20.64
CA ASN A 216 -9.80 10.09 19.45
C ASN A 216 -9.57 11.44 18.76
N TRP A 217 -9.45 12.53 19.52
CA TRP A 217 -9.08 13.86 18.99
C TRP A 217 -7.70 13.89 18.37
N LEU A 218 -6.71 13.28 19.00
CA LEU A 218 -5.36 13.15 18.43
C LEU A 218 -5.32 12.31 17.14
N SER A 219 -6.19 11.31 17.06
CA SER A 219 -6.31 10.49 15.83
C SER A 219 -6.96 11.28 14.70
N ALA A 220 -7.98 12.08 15.00
CA ALA A 220 -8.64 12.95 14.04
C ALA A 220 -7.73 14.10 13.54
N ALA A 221 -6.89 14.66 14.40
CA ALA A 221 -5.95 15.73 14.03
C ALA A 221 -4.77 15.26 13.13
N ARG A 222 -4.61 13.95 12.93
CA ARG A 222 -3.55 13.36 12.07
C ARG A 222 -4.06 12.92 10.69
N LEU A 223 -5.33 13.10 10.41
CA LEU A 223 -5.97 12.87 9.11
C LEU A 223 -5.86 14.09 8.23
#